data_09e92e5f818d45780525ef305353ffa5
#
_entry.id   09e92e5f818d45780525ef305353ffa5
#
_cell.length_a   1.000
_cell.length_b   1.000
_cell.length_c   1.000
_cell.angle_alpha   90.00
_cell.angle_beta   90.00
_cell.angle_gamma   90.00
#
_symmetry.space_group_name_H-M   'P 1'
#
loop_
_entity.id
_entity.type
_entity.pdbx_description
1 polymer ?
#
loop_
_entity_poly.entity_id
_entity_poly.type
_entity_poly.pdbx_seq_one_letter_code
_entity_poly.pdbx_strand_id
1 'polypeptide(L)'
;MNPRMTLNMNHIRLIKAGLVALLLVCWTPGLRAADEHGHDHGDAPSAAAGPALPRFDASSESFELVGVLDGKRLTLYLDHAGDNSPVKDARLELDVAGTKVDVQPHGEGEFEALLAAEPKPGVFAITATVLAGKESDLLAGELDIHDEHDADQHEP
;
A
#
# COMPACT_ATOMS: atom_id res chain seq x y z
N MET A 1 -49.65 21.01 -27.97
CA MET A 1 -49.80 21.91 -26.83
C MET A 1 -48.53 21.85 -26.00
N ASN A 2 -47.59 22.79 -26.29
CA ASN A 2 -46.34 22.97 -25.54
C ASN A 2 -46.54 23.98 -24.42
N PRO A 3 -45.87 23.85 -23.31
CA PRO A 3 -45.19 25.00 -22.73
C PRO A 3 -43.76 24.67 -22.28
N ARG A 4 -42.79 25.29 -22.93
CA ARG A 4 -42.05 26.46 -22.44
C ARG A 4 -41.07 26.20 -21.33
N MET A 5 -39.86 26.03 -21.79
CA MET A 5 -38.56 26.36 -21.25
C MET A 5 -38.59 27.69 -20.49
N THR A 6 -38.21 27.74 -19.24
CA THR A 6 -37.76 28.96 -18.58
C THR A 6 -36.33 28.81 -18.14
N LEU A 7 -35.48 29.46 -18.86
CA LEU A 7 -34.08 29.73 -18.57
C LEU A 7 -34.05 30.79 -17.45
N ASN A 8 -33.48 30.47 -16.32
CA ASN A 8 -33.24 31.46 -15.27
C ASN A 8 -31.77 31.85 -15.26
N MET A 9 -31.54 32.97 -15.90
CA MET A 9 -30.29 33.69 -16.01
C MET A 9 -30.37 34.88 -15.04
N ASN A 10 -29.54 34.89 -14.02
CA ASN A 10 -29.10 36.01 -13.18
C ASN A 10 -28.31 35.47 -11.99
N HIS A 11 -27.04 35.75 -11.71
CA HIS A 11 -26.53 37.08 -11.38
C HIS A 11 -24.99 37.10 -11.56
N ILE A 12 -24.61 37.90 -12.53
CA ILE A 12 -23.28 38.54 -12.56
C ILE A 12 -23.30 39.63 -11.47
N ARG A 13 -22.41 39.56 -10.51
CA ARG A 13 -22.05 40.72 -9.69
C ARG A 13 -20.55 40.92 -9.70
N LEU A 14 -20.17 41.90 -10.51
CA LEU A 14 -18.93 42.64 -10.39
C LEU A 14 -18.88 43.40 -9.08
N ILE A 15 -17.83 43.27 -8.30
CA ILE A 15 -17.37 44.26 -7.32
C ILE A 15 -15.84 44.26 -7.39
N LYS A 16 -15.30 45.23 -8.16
CA LYS A 16 -14.60 46.46 -7.74
C LYS A 16 -13.24 46.26 -7.07
N ALA A 17 -12.27 46.77 -7.81
CA ALA A 17 -10.90 47.09 -7.48
C ALA A 17 -10.75 47.83 -6.14
N GLY A 18 -9.76 47.47 -5.39
CA GLY A 18 -9.22 48.20 -4.27
C GLY A 18 -7.69 48.12 -4.31
N LEU A 19 -7.13 49.14 -4.92
CA LEU A 19 -5.70 49.45 -4.96
C LEU A 19 -5.32 50.06 -3.60
N VAL A 20 -4.43 49.44 -2.84
CA VAL A 20 -3.67 50.09 -1.79
C VAL A 20 -2.20 49.74 -1.94
N ALA A 21 -1.46 50.79 -2.29
CA ALA A 21 -0.03 50.82 -2.42
C ALA A 21 0.64 50.98 -1.05
N LEU A 22 1.91 50.59 -1.00
CA LEU A 22 3.02 51.17 -0.24
C LEU A 22 3.26 50.64 1.17
N LEU A 23 4.35 49.92 1.37
CA LEU A 23 5.60 50.39 1.99
C LEU A 23 6.68 49.32 1.91
N LEU A 24 7.73 49.67 1.18
CA LEU A 24 9.05 49.05 1.25
C LEU A 24 9.66 49.35 2.64
N VAL A 25 10.01 48.30 3.36
CA VAL A 25 11.03 48.38 4.39
C VAL A 25 12.04 47.26 4.10
N CYS A 26 13.12 47.66 3.45
CA CYS A 26 14.37 46.91 3.44
C CYS A 26 14.93 46.81 4.83
N TRP A 27 14.89 45.64 5.42
CA TRP A 27 15.73 45.34 6.56
C TRP A 27 16.50 44.06 6.24
N THR A 28 17.75 44.24 5.87
CA THR A 28 18.74 43.19 5.82
C THR A 28 19.33 43.02 7.22
N PRO A 29 19.29 41.85 7.80
CA PRO A 29 20.26 41.48 8.81
C PRO A 29 21.07 40.27 8.32
N GLY A 30 22.38 40.55 8.22
CA GLY A 30 23.47 39.71 8.67
C GLY A 30 23.40 38.21 8.41
N LEU A 31 24.20 37.79 7.41
CA LEU A 31 24.78 36.47 7.37
C LEU A 31 25.49 36.17 8.70
N ARG A 32 24.95 35.25 9.45
CA ARG A 32 25.73 34.45 10.39
C ARG A 32 25.74 33.04 9.88
N ALA A 33 26.84 32.66 9.25
CA ALA A 33 27.25 31.28 9.15
C ALA A 33 27.53 30.80 10.58
N ALA A 34 26.67 29.97 11.11
CA ALA A 34 26.95 29.12 12.24
C ALA A 34 26.97 27.71 11.71
N ASP A 35 28.19 27.25 11.41
CA ASP A 35 28.48 25.82 11.34
C ASP A 35 28.28 25.24 12.75
N GLU A 36 27.17 24.59 12.94
CA GLU A 36 27.01 23.59 13.98
C GLU A 36 26.13 22.47 13.41
N HIS A 37 26.77 21.59 12.66
CA HIS A 37 26.23 20.26 12.39
C HIS A 37 26.39 19.41 13.66
N GLY A 38 25.69 19.77 14.69
CA GLY A 38 25.38 18.86 15.78
C GLY A 38 24.27 17.91 15.32
N HIS A 39 24.63 16.85 14.60
CA HIS A 39 23.79 15.66 14.51
C HIS A 39 23.85 14.97 15.87
N ASP A 40 23.09 15.51 16.82
CA ASP A 40 22.68 14.74 17.99
C ASP A 40 21.70 13.67 17.48
N HIS A 41 22.25 12.59 16.97
CA HIS A 41 21.53 11.33 16.86
C HIS A 41 21.32 10.85 18.29
N GLY A 42 20.29 11.42 18.94
CA GLY A 42 19.74 10.80 20.11
C GLY A 42 19.49 9.35 19.74
N ASP A 43 20.27 8.43 20.30
CA ASP A 43 20.04 7.00 20.31
C ASP A 43 18.65 6.75 20.94
N ALA A 44 17.60 6.97 20.15
CA ALA A 44 16.38 6.26 20.40
C ALA A 44 16.75 4.79 20.21
N PRO A 45 16.53 3.93 21.20
CA PRO A 45 16.80 2.52 21.04
C PRO A 45 16.03 2.10 19.78
N SER A 46 16.75 1.79 18.71
CA SER A 46 16.20 1.08 17.57
C SER A 46 15.62 -0.18 18.17
N ALA A 47 14.32 -0.24 18.32
CA ALA A 47 13.67 -1.49 18.61
C ALA A 47 14.21 -2.43 17.54
N ALA A 48 14.95 -3.46 17.94
CA ALA A 48 15.44 -4.44 17.02
C ALA A 48 14.22 -4.94 16.27
N ALA A 49 14.09 -4.52 15.01
CA ALA A 49 13.08 -5.06 14.13
C ALA A 49 13.40 -6.55 14.10
N GLY A 50 12.47 -7.37 14.57
CA GLY A 50 12.58 -8.81 14.40
C GLY A 50 12.79 -9.15 12.92
N PRO A 51 13.19 -10.37 12.59
CA PRO A 51 13.37 -10.77 11.21
C PRO A 51 12.12 -10.43 10.39
N ALA A 52 12.33 -9.98 9.17
CA ALA A 52 11.22 -9.62 8.28
C ALA A 52 10.43 -10.90 7.96
N LEU A 53 9.12 -10.87 8.20
CA LEU A 53 8.24 -12.00 7.86
C LEU A 53 8.31 -12.28 6.35
N PRO A 54 8.30 -13.57 5.94
CA PRO A 54 8.23 -13.96 4.54
C PRO A 54 7.01 -13.34 3.88
N ARG A 55 7.18 -12.86 2.65
CA ARG A 55 6.12 -12.21 1.88
C ARG A 55 6.22 -12.57 0.41
N PHE A 56 5.12 -12.45 -0.30
CA PHE A 56 5.07 -12.50 -1.75
C PHE A 56 4.26 -11.32 -2.29
N ASP A 57 4.47 -11.01 -3.54
CA ASP A 57 3.64 -10.13 -4.35
C ASP A 57 3.20 -10.85 -5.62
N ALA A 58 2.00 -10.53 -6.09
CA ALA A 58 1.45 -11.01 -7.33
C ALA A 58 0.59 -9.90 -7.94
N SER A 59 0.74 -9.62 -9.23
CA SER A 59 0.04 -8.53 -9.87
C SER A 59 -0.52 -8.92 -11.23
N SER A 60 -1.55 -8.18 -11.65
CA SER A 60 -2.16 -8.21 -12.97
C SER A 60 -2.36 -6.77 -13.47
N GLU A 61 -3.08 -6.58 -14.57
CA GLU A 61 -3.44 -5.24 -15.04
C GLU A 61 -4.43 -4.54 -14.10
N SER A 62 -5.26 -5.30 -13.38
CA SER A 62 -6.35 -4.77 -12.55
C SER A 62 -6.04 -4.78 -11.06
N PHE A 63 -5.29 -5.77 -10.58
CA PHE A 63 -5.12 -6.03 -9.15
C PHE A 63 -3.66 -6.27 -8.75
N GLU A 64 -3.37 -5.91 -7.52
CA GLU A 64 -2.15 -6.26 -6.79
C GLU A 64 -2.52 -7.02 -5.52
N LEU A 65 -1.80 -8.10 -5.25
CA LEU A 65 -1.96 -8.94 -4.07
C LEU A 65 -0.63 -9.07 -3.34
N VAL A 66 -0.61 -8.68 -2.09
CA VAL A 66 0.54 -8.90 -1.20
C VAL A 66 0.13 -9.90 -0.12
N GLY A 67 0.94 -10.92 0.09
CA GLY A 67 0.77 -11.86 1.19
C GLY A 67 1.92 -11.82 2.17
N VAL A 68 1.61 -11.83 3.47
CA VAL A 68 2.58 -11.85 4.58
C VAL A 68 2.32 -13.09 5.42
N LEU A 69 3.34 -13.92 5.57
CA LEU A 69 3.26 -15.17 6.34
C LEU A 69 3.80 -14.99 7.75
N ASP A 70 3.00 -15.35 8.74
CA ASP A 70 3.38 -15.43 10.16
C ASP A 70 3.05 -16.83 10.70
N GLY A 71 4.05 -17.68 10.83
CA GLY A 71 3.87 -19.09 11.14
C GLY A 71 3.00 -19.81 10.11
N LYS A 72 1.75 -20.08 10.45
CA LYS A 72 0.74 -20.68 9.56
C LYS A 72 -0.27 -19.68 8.99
N ARG A 73 -0.27 -18.45 9.51
CA ARG A 73 -1.23 -17.43 9.13
C ARG A 73 -0.69 -16.63 7.96
N LEU A 74 -1.45 -16.59 6.88
CA LEU A 74 -1.17 -15.79 5.71
C LEU A 74 -2.18 -14.66 5.66
N THR A 75 -1.71 -13.43 5.89
CA THR A 75 -2.50 -12.22 5.71
C THR A 75 -2.33 -11.72 4.29
N LEU A 76 -3.42 -11.41 3.62
CA LEU A 76 -3.47 -11.05 2.21
C LEU A 76 -4.08 -9.67 2.05
N TYR A 77 -3.43 -8.80 1.28
CA TYR A 77 -3.89 -7.45 0.96
C TYR A 77 -4.10 -7.37 -0.55
N LEU A 78 -5.33 -7.07 -0.95
CA LEU A 78 -5.75 -6.97 -2.34
C LEU A 78 -6.14 -5.54 -2.67
N ASP A 79 -5.41 -4.93 -3.58
CA ASP A 79 -5.58 -3.56 -4.01
C ASP A 79 -5.81 -3.46 -5.53
N HIS A 80 -6.40 -2.35 -5.97
CA HIS A 80 -6.46 -2.00 -7.38
C HIS A 80 -5.09 -1.53 -7.87
N ALA A 81 -4.57 -2.12 -8.95
CA ALA A 81 -3.24 -1.81 -9.50
C ALA A 81 -3.08 -0.34 -9.94
N GLY A 82 -4.19 0.34 -10.28
CA GLY A 82 -4.15 1.70 -10.80
C GLY A 82 -3.94 2.79 -9.75
N ASP A 83 -4.37 2.57 -8.50
CA ASP A 83 -4.38 3.61 -7.47
C ASP A 83 -4.10 3.09 -6.05
N ASN A 84 -3.79 1.80 -5.91
CA ASN A 84 -3.54 1.12 -4.63
C ASN A 84 -4.69 1.26 -3.62
N SER A 85 -5.93 1.44 -4.11
CA SER A 85 -7.10 1.43 -3.24
C SER A 85 -7.52 0.00 -2.92
N PRO A 86 -7.95 -0.30 -1.68
CA PRO A 86 -8.41 -1.64 -1.31
C PRO A 86 -9.60 -2.09 -2.16
N VAL A 87 -9.56 -3.34 -2.65
CA VAL A 87 -10.65 -3.91 -3.43
C VAL A 87 -11.80 -4.31 -2.49
N LYS A 88 -12.96 -3.69 -2.68
CA LYS A 88 -14.16 -3.94 -1.88
C LYS A 88 -14.97 -5.09 -2.49
N ASP A 89 -15.66 -5.83 -1.61
CA ASP A 89 -16.59 -6.90 -2.02
C ASP A 89 -15.97 -7.95 -2.97
N ALA A 90 -14.66 -8.22 -2.80
CA ALA A 90 -13.97 -9.24 -3.56
C ALA A 90 -14.08 -10.62 -2.90
N ARG A 91 -14.00 -11.65 -3.74
CA ARG A 91 -13.76 -13.03 -3.34
C ARG A 91 -12.39 -13.44 -3.86
N LEU A 92 -11.62 -14.07 -3.00
CA LEU A 92 -10.29 -14.56 -3.30
C LEU A 92 -10.25 -16.09 -3.15
N GLU A 93 -9.77 -16.78 -4.19
CA GLU A 93 -9.43 -18.19 -4.13
C GLU A 93 -7.91 -18.33 -4.21
N LEU A 94 -7.31 -19.04 -3.26
CA LEU A 94 -5.87 -19.15 -3.14
C LEU A 94 -5.42 -20.59 -3.30
N ASP A 95 -4.35 -20.78 -4.05
CA ASP A 95 -3.60 -22.03 -4.17
C ASP A 95 -2.14 -21.79 -3.77
N VAL A 96 -1.64 -22.60 -2.87
CA VAL A 96 -0.24 -22.57 -2.41
C VAL A 96 0.41 -23.90 -2.78
N ALA A 97 1.35 -23.86 -3.71
CA ALA A 97 2.08 -25.03 -4.21
C ALA A 97 1.15 -26.20 -4.63
N GLY A 98 0.06 -25.88 -5.36
CA GLY A 98 -0.91 -26.87 -5.84
C GLY A 98 -1.95 -27.29 -4.81
N THR A 99 -1.99 -26.65 -3.64
CA THR A 99 -2.97 -26.93 -2.58
C THR A 99 -3.90 -25.75 -2.40
N LYS A 100 -5.20 -25.96 -2.57
CA LYS A 100 -6.20 -24.93 -2.28
C LYS A 100 -6.27 -24.65 -0.79
N VAL A 101 -6.27 -23.36 -0.45
CA VAL A 101 -6.37 -22.87 0.92
C VAL A 101 -7.65 -22.06 1.09
N ASP A 102 -8.36 -22.31 2.19
CA ASP A 102 -9.56 -21.51 2.51
C ASP A 102 -9.16 -20.09 2.89
N VAL A 103 -9.79 -19.11 2.24
CA VAL A 103 -9.55 -17.70 2.45
C VAL A 103 -10.80 -17.05 3.03
N GLN A 104 -10.65 -16.30 4.11
CA GLN A 104 -11.71 -15.58 4.77
C GLN A 104 -11.51 -14.06 4.63
N PRO A 105 -12.54 -13.28 4.30
CA PRO A 105 -12.44 -11.83 4.30
C PRO A 105 -12.28 -11.33 5.75
N HIS A 106 -11.38 -10.37 5.95
CA HIS A 106 -11.09 -9.76 7.25
C HIS A 106 -11.39 -8.25 7.29
N GLY A 107 -11.44 -7.60 6.13
CA GLY A 107 -11.71 -6.19 5.96
C GLY A 107 -11.86 -5.82 4.49
N GLU A 108 -11.90 -4.52 4.18
CA GLU A 108 -11.86 -4.04 2.80
C GLU A 108 -10.47 -4.34 2.21
N GLY A 109 -10.41 -5.19 1.19
CA GLY A 109 -9.16 -5.62 0.56
C GLY A 109 -8.28 -6.51 1.44
N GLU A 110 -8.69 -6.86 2.66
CA GLU A 110 -7.92 -7.70 3.57
C GLU A 110 -8.55 -9.08 3.73
N PHE A 111 -7.72 -10.12 3.66
CA PHE A 111 -8.13 -11.51 3.80
C PHE A 111 -7.14 -12.27 4.67
N GLU A 112 -7.60 -13.35 5.27
CA GLU A 112 -6.79 -14.27 6.05
C GLU A 112 -6.94 -15.70 5.50
N ALA A 113 -5.82 -16.40 5.39
CA ALA A 113 -5.78 -17.82 5.12
C ALA A 113 -4.93 -18.54 6.17
N LEU A 114 -5.38 -19.74 6.58
CA LEU A 114 -4.65 -20.56 7.54
C LEU A 114 -4.12 -21.80 6.86
N LEU A 115 -2.80 -21.92 6.79
CA LEU A 115 -2.14 -23.10 6.23
C LEU A 115 -2.28 -24.29 7.19
N ALA A 116 -2.35 -25.51 6.64
CA ALA A 116 -2.49 -26.75 7.44
C ALA A 116 -1.31 -26.95 8.39
N ALA A 117 -0.11 -26.56 7.98
CA ALA A 117 1.11 -26.59 8.77
C ALA A 117 1.97 -25.35 8.44
N GLU A 118 2.88 -25.02 9.33
CA GLU A 118 3.93 -24.03 9.05
C GLU A 118 4.82 -24.56 7.93
N PRO A 119 4.98 -23.78 6.83
CA PRO A 119 5.80 -24.23 5.72
C PRO A 119 7.27 -24.24 6.10
N LYS A 120 7.99 -25.19 5.52
CA LYS A 120 9.45 -25.27 5.68
C LYS A 120 10.12 -24.29 4.72
N PRO A 121 11.41 -23.97 4.93
CA PRO A 121 12.19 -23.20 3.97
C PRO A 121 12.09 -23.75 2.55
N GLY A 122 11.98 -22.86 1.57
CA GLY A 122 11.82 -23.19 0.17
C GLY A 122 10.95 -22.15 -0.57
N VAL A 123 10.80 -22.37 -1.88
CA VAL A 123 9.99 -21.51 -2.76
C VAL A 123 8.65 -22.20 -3.04
N PHE A 124 7.57 -21.47 -2.78
CA PHE A 124 6.19 -21.95 -2.97
C PHE A 124 5.51 -21.11 -4.04
N ALA A 125 5.08 -21.77 -5.11
CA ALA A 125 4.26 -21.09 -6.12
C ALA A 125 2.90 -20.69 -5.52
N ILE A 126 2.51 -19.46 -5.74
CA ILE A 126 1.23 -18.89 -5.32
C ILE A 126 0.39 -18.60 -6.56
N THR A 127 -0.86 -19.02 -6.52
CA THR A 127 -1.85 -18.64 -7.53
C THR A 127 -3.11 -18.14 -6.82
N ALA A 128 -3.59 -16.97 -7.20
CA ALA A 128 -4.78 -16.36 -6.64
C ALA A 128 -5.78 -16.01 -7.74
N THR A 129 -7.04 -16.47 -7.61
CA THR A 129 -8.13 -16.02 -8.45
C THR A 129 -8.93 -14.97 -7.71
N VAL A 130 -9.02 -13.77 -8.30
CA VAL A 130 -9.80 -12.65 -7.79
C VAL A 130 -11.11 -12.56 -8.53
N LEU A 131 -12.20 -12.39 -7.77
CA LEU A 131 -13.54 -12.14 -8.28
C LEU A 131 -14.06 -10.86 -7.60
N ALA A 132 -14.11 -9.75 -8.34
CA ALA A 132 -14.55 -8.45 -7.83
C ALA A 132 -15.65 -7.87 -8.73
N GLY A 133 -16.89 -7.97 -8.29
CA GLY A 133 -18.04 -7.54 -9.07
C GLY A 133 -18.18 -8.32 -10.40
N LYS A 134 -17.85 -7.67 -11.52
CA LYS A 134 -17.86 -8.30 -12.87
C LYS A 134 -16.46 -8.63 -13.37
N GLU A 135 -15.44 -8.25 -12.64
CA GLU A 135 -14.05 -8.50 -12.99
C GLU A 135 -13.58 -9.80 -12.37
N SER A 136 -12.80 -10.56 -13.12
CA SER A 136 -12.17 -11.79 -12.67
C SER A 136 -10.77 -11.82 -13.23
N ASP A 137 -9.79 -12.07 -12.38
CA ASP A 137 -8.39 -12.12 -12.79
C ASP A 137 -7.63 -13.24 -12.07
N LEU A 138 -6.51 -13.65 -12.65
CA LEU A 138 -5.61 -14.66 -12.11
C LEU A 138 -4.25 -14.03 -11.86
N LEU A 139 -3.83 -14.05 -10.61
CA LEU A 139 -2.54 -13.54 -10.18
C LEU A 139 -1.62 -14.70 -9.83
N ALA A 140 -0.33 -14.55 -10.14
CA ALA A 140 0.69 -15.54 -9.84
C ALA A 140 1.90 -14.87 -9.20
N GLY A 141 2.46 -15.50 -8.18
CA GLY A 141 3.63 -15.05 -7.44
C GLY A 141 4.37 -16.22 -6.81
N GLU A 142 5.40 -15.92 -6.06
CA GLU A 142 6.21 -16.91 -5.34
C GLU A 142 6.47 -16.44 -3.91
N LEU A 143 6.23 -17.31 -2.94
CA LEU A 143 6.58 -17.11 -1.55
C LEU A 143 7.89 -17.83 -1.27
N ASP A 144 8.94 -17.06 -1.00
CA ASP A 144 10.25 -17.57 -0.68
C ASP A 144 10.50 -17.49 0.83
N ILE A 145 10.81 -18.63 1.44
CA ILE A 145 11.04 -18.79 2.86
C ILE A 145 12.48 -19.26 3.07
N HIS A 146 13.29 -18.41 3.69
CA HIS A 146 14.68 -18.70 4.02
C HIS A 146 14.83 -19.14 5.47
N ASP A 147 15.83 -20.00 5.73
CA ASP A 147 16.28 -20.27 7.09
C ASP A 147 17.07 -19.06 7.63
N GLU A 148 16.74 -18.59 8.83
CA GLU A 148 17.45 -17.47 9.48
C GLU A 148 18.94 -17.74 9.77
N HIS A 149 19.41 -18.96 9.55
CA HIS A 149 20.79 -19.36 9.86
C HIS A 149 21.82 -19.05 8.76
N ASP A 150 21.39 -18.64 7.56
CA ASP A 150 22.33 -18.36 6.47
C ASP A 150 22.90 -16.94 6.47
N ALA A 151 22.44 -16.06 7.35
CA ALA A 151 22.89 -14.66 7.40
C ALA A 151 24.27 -14.47 8.08
N ASP A 152 24.78 -15.45 8.85
CA ASP A 152 26.00 -15.32 9.66
C ASP A 152 27.25 -15.97 9.04
N GLN A 153 27.21 -16.47 7.81
CA GLN A 153 28.37 -17.15 7.18
C GLN A 153 29.12 -16.32 6.14
N HIS A 154 29.06 -15.00 6.20
CA HIS A 154 29.98 -14.14 5.46
C HIS A 154 30.96 -13.46 6.43
N GLU A 155 31.86 -14.23 7.02
CA GLU A 155 33.11 -13.69 7.52
C GLU A 155 34.24 -13.96 6.52
N PRO A 156 35.06 -12.91 6.24
CA PRO A 156 36.17 -12.96 5.28
C PRO A 156 37.35 -13.77 5.78
#